data_c197d2910751cae02445b4360446e3b5
#
_entry.id   c197d2910751cae02445b4360446e3b5
#
_cell.length_a   1.000
_cell.length_b   1.000
_cell.length_c   1.000
_cell.angle_alpha   90.00
_cell.angle_beta   90.00
_cell.angle_gamma   90.00
#
_symmetry.space_group_name_H-M   'P 1'
#
loop_
_entity.id
_entity.type
_entity.pdbx_description
1 polymer ?
#
loop_
_entity_poly.entity_id
_entity_poly.type
_entity_poly.pdbx_seq_one_letter_code
_entity_poly.pdbx_strand_id
1 'polypeptide(L)'
;MNMKKFGIWAVATALFFAPMGLSSCSMGSSASEMKGSLNFTQDDLTEKPFKAIDVDVIADVYYTQNDGNECSVKMDYSAIKDQEFVKKLKEKLKVVYRDGEVKIGLNGRLNVPSSCNGDNKRLKIYITSPDLVKITREGVGSFRAKTINSDRLEIDNEGVGAVKIGKILANKLEITNEGVGSVNIDDVAGDNMNIDNEGVGSVKISKIEMGSVKLDNEGVGSVSLGMFKGGSLIIKNEGVGSVKAKVDCQSVNATSDGVGGVNLSGVTRQYNKKKGGIGGISDGGLTVRK
;
A
#
# COMPACT_ATOMS: atom_id res chain seq x y z
N MET A 1 -5.72 23.84 -30.83
CA MET A 1 -6.52 22.76 -31.42
C MET A 1 -5.62 21.54 -31.54
N ASN A 2 -5.74 20.63 -30.59
CA ASN A 2 -5.58 19.20 -30.67
C ASN A 2 -5.49 18.64 -29.26
N MET A 3 -6.61 18.12 -28.85
CA MET A 3 -6.76 17.33 -27.63
C MET A 3 -6.09 15.98 -27.84
N LYS A 4 -5.14 15.60 -27.00
CA LYS A 4 -4.71 14.20 -26.88
C LYS A 4 -5.50 13.54 -25.75
N LYS A 5 -6.55 12.85 -26.15
CA LYS A 5 -7.23 11.82 -25.36
C LYS A 5 -6.33 10.58 -25.36
N PHE A 6 -5.82 10.22 -24.21
CA PHE A 6 -5.28 8.90 -23.88
C PHE A 6 -5.72 8.67 -22.44
N GLY A 7 -6.39 7.65 -22.05
CA GLY A 7 -6.72 6.37 -22.60
C GLY A 7 -7.23 5.56 -21.43
N ILE A 8 -8.56 5.66 -21.15
CA ILE A 8 -9.25 4.79 -20.18
C ILE A 8 -9.47 3.46 -20.89
N TRP A 9 -8.51 2.54 -20.82
CA TRP A 9 -8.67 1.20 -21.43
C TRP A 9 -7.90 0.07 -20.70
N ALA A 10 -7.74 0.12 -19.41
CA ALA A 10 -7.09 -1.00 -18.71
C ALA A 10 -7.94 -1.66 -17.60
N VAL A 11 -9.09 -1.11 -17.23
CA VAL A 11 -9.87 -1.60 -16.08
C VAL A 11 -11.09 -2.45 -16.47
N ALA A 12 -11.45 -2.51 -17.76
CA ALA A 12 -12.71 -3.17 -18.17
C ALA A 12 -12.63 -4.71 -18.33
N THR A 13 -11.49 -5.36 -18.12
CA THR A 13 -11.35 -6.82 -18.38
C THR A 13 -11.41 -7.70 -17.12
N ALA A 14 -11.54 -7.14 -15.94
CA ALA A 14 -11.61 -7.91 -14.69
C ALA A 14 -13.04 -8.16 -14.17
N LEU A 15 -14.08 -7.65 -14.82
CA LEU A 15 -15.46 -7.67 -14.31
C LEU A 15 -16.36 -8.77 -14.89
N PHE A 16 -15.81 -9.75 -15.62
CA PHE A 16 -16.59 -10.91 -16.11
C PHE A 16 -16.12 -12.22 -15.47
N PHE A 17 -16.31 -12.37 -14.17
CA PHE A 17 -16.52 -13.70 -13.57
C PHE A 17 -17.77 -13.67 -12.71
N ALA A 18 -18.90 -13.86 -13.36
CA ALA A 18 -20.15 -14.22 -12.72
C ALA A 18 -20.13 -15.72 -12.35
N PRO A 19 -20.93 -16.12 -11.37
CA PRO A 19 -20.75 -17.34 -10.60
C PRO A 19 -21.41 -18.51 -11.30
N MET A 20 -20.73 -19.62 -11.43
CA MET A 20 -21.41 -20.91 -11.48
C MET A 20 -20.47 -22.04 -11.09
N GLY A 21 -20.92 -22.82 -10.13
CA GLY A 21 -20.42 -24.17 -9.91
C GLY A 21 -19.56 -24.33 -8.67
N LEU A 22 -20.19 -24.65 -7.55
CA LEU A 22 -19.59 -25.42 -6.48
C LEU A 22 -19.10 -26.74 -7.10
N SER A 23 -17.85 -26.75 -7.52
CA SER A 23 -17.13 -27.98 -7.86
C SER A 23 -15.95 -28.02 -6.90
N SER A 24 -15.89 -29.08 -6.13
CA SER A 24 -14.80 -29.40 -5.23
C SER A 24 -13.44 -29.11 -5.90
N CYS A 25 -12.80 -28.02 -5.59
CA CYS A 25 -11.40 -27.80 -5.95
C CYS A 25 -10.56 -28.80 -5.16
N SER A 26 -10.16 -29.87 -5.81
CA SER A 26 -8.95 -30.58 -5.42
C SER A 26 -7.81 -29.55 -5.48
N MET A 27 -7.22 -29.23 -4.33
CA MET A 27 -5.99 -28.44 -4.28
C MET A 27 -4.87 -29.21 -4.96
N GLY A 28 -4.75 -29.05 -6.27
CA GLY A 28 -3.52 -29.35 -6.97
C GLY A 28 -2.45 -28.40 -6.46
N SER A 29 -1.36 -28.93 -5.93
CA SER A 29 -0.17 -28.21 -5.52
C SER A 29 0.51 -27.56 -6.73
N SER A 30 -0.01 -26.43 -7.21
CA SER A 30 0.68 -25.63 -8.20
C SER A 30 1.70 -24.74 -7.49
N ALA A 31 2.97 -24.89 -7.86
CA ALA A 31 4.02 -23.97 -7.48
C ALA A 31 3.64 -22.57 -7.98
N SER A 32 3.68 -21.56 -7.12
CA SER A 32 3.53 -20.17 -7.54
C SER A 32 4.83 -19.69 -8.17
N GLU A 33 4.73 -18.96 -9.28
CA GLU A 33 5.89 -18.32 -9.90
C GLU A 33 6.12 -16.94 -9.27
N MET A 34 7.36 -16.70 -8.83
CA MET A 34 7.82 -15.35 -8.54
C MET A 34 8.12 -14.63 -9.85
N LYS A 35 7.46 -13.53 -10.11
CA LYS A 35 7.80 -12.62 -11.20
C LYS A 35 8.70 -11.53 -10.62
N GLY A 36 9.98 -11.60 -10.92
CA GLY A 36 10.90 -10.50 -10.73
C GLY A 36 11.69 -10.34 -12.01
N SER A 37 11.55 -9.24 -12.68
CA SER A 37 12.26 -8.88 -13.92
C SER A 37 13.06 -7.61 -13.71
N LEU A 38 13.84 -7.55 -12.65
CA LEU A 38 14.79 -6.47 -12.49
C LEU A 38 16.09 -6.89 -13.19
N ASN A 39 16.59 -6.07 -14.12
CA ASN A 39 17.93 -6.23 -14.67
C ASN A 39 18.94 -5.77 -13.62
N PHE A 40 19.31 -6.68 -12.73
CA PHE A 40 20.34 -6.44 -11.75
C PHE A 40 21.71 -6.61 -12.38
N THR A 41 22.51 -5.56 -12.40
CA THR A 41 23.94 -5.65 -12.71
C THR A 41 24.70 -5.94 -11.41
N GLN A 42 25.64 -6.85 -11.47
CA GLN A 42 26.31 -7.46 -10.32
C GLN A 42 27.31 -6.55 -9.58
N ASP A 43 27.44 -5.27 -9.97
CA ASP A 43 28.54 -4.40 -9.57
C ASP A 43 28.30 -3.57 -8.30
N ASP A 44 27.11 -3.65 -7.65
CA ASP A 44 26.74 -2.79 -6.52
C ASP A 44 26.37 -3.54 -5.23
N LEU A 45 27.21 -4.48 -4.81
CA LEU A 45 26.99 -5.26 -3.57
C LEU A 45 27.48 -4.56 -2.29
N THR A 46 28.03 -3.36 -2.36
CA THR A 46 28.41 -2.58 -1.18
C THR A 46 27.20 -1.85 -0.63
N GLU A 47 26.92 -2.06 0.66
CA GLU A 47 25.89 -1.30 1.38
C GLU A 47 26.19 0.20 1.28
N LYS A 48 25.27 0.93 0.63
CA LYS A 48 25.34 2.38 0.45
C LYS A 48 24.20 3.01 1.23
N PRO A 49 24.31 4.26 1.63
CA PRO A 49 23.18 4.99 2.21
C PRO A 49 21.98 5.02 1.26
N PHE A 50 20.81 4.68 1.78
CA PHE A 50 19.54 4.74 1.04
C PHE A 50 18.44 5.36 1.89
N LYS A 51 17.43 5.89 1.21
CA LYS A 51 16.21 6.45 1.78
C LYS A 51 14.95 5.93 1.07
N ALA A 52 15.12 5.11 0.05
CA ALA A 52 14.02 4.48 -0.67
C ALA A 52 14.22 2.97 -0.71
N ILE A 53 13.11 2.23 -0.64
CA ILE A 53 13.06 0.76 -0.62
C ILE A 53 12.11 0.31 -1.72
N ASP A 54 12.59 -0.58 -2.59
CA ASP A 54 11.77 -1.26 -3.59
C ASP A 54 11.94 -2.78 -3.40
N VAL A 55 10.82 -3.49 -3.18
CA VAL A 55 10.84 -4.93 -2.91
C VAL A 55 9.89 -5.67 -3.84
N ASP A 56 10.47 -6.41 -4.79
CA ASP A 56 9.79 -7.28 -5.75
C ASP A 56 10.15 -8.76 -5.51
N VAL A 57 9.86 -9.26 -4.32
CA VAL A 57 10.03 -10.68 -3.97
C VAL A 57 8.92 -11.17 -3.05
N ILE A 58 8.76 -12.50 -2.93
CA ILE A 58 7.90 -13.09 -1.89
C ILE A 58 8.65 -13.05 -0.55
N ALA A 59 8.36 -12.04 0.25
CA ALA A 59 9.02 -11.83 1.54
C ALA A 59 8.17 -11.01 2.51
N ASP A 60 8.40 -11.22 3.79
CA ASP A 60 7.95 -10.32 4.85
C ASP A 60 9.08 -9.35 5.21
N VAL A 61 8.83 -8.06 5.04
CA VAL A 61 9.80 -6.99 5.28
C VAL A 61 9.55 -6.34 6.63
N TYR A 62 10.59 -6.16 7.40
CA TYR A 62 10.59 -5.49 8.69
C TYR A 62 11.53 -4.29 8.61
N TYR A 63 10.97 -3.10 8.67
CA TYR A 63 11.73 -1.87 8.63
C TYR A 63 11.88 -1.27 10.03
N THR A 64 13.08 -0.80 10.33
CA THR A 64 13.41 -0.06 11.54
C THR A 64 14.15 1.21 11.18
N GLN A 65 13.58 2.35 11.53
CA GLN A 65 14.29 3.63 11.45
C GLN A 65 15.22 3.76 12.65
N ASN A 66 16.46 4.18 12.43
CA ASN A 66 17.43 4.41 13.50
C ASN A 66 17.78 5.91 13.60
N ASP A 67 18.35 6.29 14.75
CA ASP A 67 18.80 7.66 15.00
C ASP A 67 20.26 7.90 14.53
N GLY A 68 20.91 6.87 14.01
CA GLY A 68 22.28 6.91 13.49
C GLY A 68 22.33 7.04 11.98
N ASN A 69 23.50 6.74 11.40
CA ASN A 69 23.71 6.75 9.95
C ASN A 69 23.79 5.33 9.36
N GLU A 70 23.43 4.31 10.13
CA GLU A 70 23.52 2.93 9.68
C GLU A 70 22.41 2.61 8.68
N CYS A 71 22.81 2.10 7.51
CA CYS A 71 21.91 1.49 6.54
C CYS A 71 22.26 0.01 6.44
N SER A 72 21.27 -0.87 6.57
CA SER A 72 21.52 -2.31 6.45
C SER A 72 20.32 -3.07 5.87
N VAL A 73 20.62 -4.16 5.16
CA VAL A 73 19.64 -5.12 4.67
C VAL A 73 20.09 -6.51 5.09
N LYS A 74 19.29 -7.20 5.89
CA LYS A 74 19.59 -8.55 6.40
C LYS A 74 18.50 -9.52 5.97
N MET A 75 18.90 -10.68 5.45
CA MET A 75 18.02 -11.75 4.98
C MET A 75 17.97 -12.89 5.97
N ASP A 76 16.77 -13.30 6.36
CA ASP A 76 16.55 -14.46 7.23
C ASP A 76 15.74 -15.52 6.49
N TYR A 77 16.39 -16.64 6.23
CA TYR A 77 15.83 -17.79 5.53
C TYR A 77 15.33 -18.89 6.49
N SER A 78 15.42 -18.69 7.80
CA SER A 78 15.18 -19.72 8.82
C SER A 78 13.74 -20.29 8.79
N ALA A 79 12.79 -19.50 8.33
CA ALA A 79 11.40 -19.90 8.18
C ALA A 79 11.15 -20.86 7.00
N ILE A 80 12.08 -20.96 6.04
CA ILE A 80 11.96 -21.76 4.85
C ILE A 80 12.60 -23.13 5.12
N LYS A 81 11.78 -24.18 5.16
CA LYS A 81 12.25 -25.54 5.48
C LYS A 81 12.95 -26.22 4.30
N ASP A 82 12.60 -25.87 3.08
CA ASP A 82 13.17 -26.45 1.85
C ASP A 82 14.55 -25.85 1.58
N GLN A 83 15.60 -26.61 1.91
CA GLN A 83 17.00 -26.15 1.77
C GLN A 83 17.45 -26.05 0.31
N GLU A 84 16.88 -26.85 -0.59
CA GLU A 84 17.19 -26.75 -2.02
C GLU A 84 16.59 -25.46 -2.60
N PHE A 85 15.38 -25.13 -2.21
CA PHE A 85 14.75 -23.87 -2.56
C PHE A 85 15.54 -22.67 -2.00
N VAL A 86 15.97 -22.74 -0.73
CA VAL A 86 16.83 -21.68 -0.12
C VAL A 86 18.11 -21.45 -0.93
N LYS A 87 18.75 -22.52 -1.38
CA LYS A 87 19.96 -22.42 -2.22
C LYS A 87 19.65 -21.68 -3.53
N LYS A 88 18.61 -22.10 -4.26
CA LYS A 88 18.17 -21.45 -5.51
C LYS A 88 17.75 -19.99 -5.30
N LEU A 89 17.09 -19.72 -4.18
CA LEU A 89 16.67 -18.36 -3.83
C LEU A 89 17.90 -17.45 -3.59
N LYS A 90 18.90 -17.92 -2.83
CA LYS A 90 20.15 -17.18 -2.59
C LYS A 90 20.92 -16.88 -3.88
N GLU A 91 20.93 -17.80 -4.83
CA GLU A 91 21.61 -17.62 -6.12
C GLU A 91 20.95 -16.53 -6.97
N LYS A 92 19.62 -16.44 -6.90
CA LYS A 92 18.80 -15.53 -7.73
C LYS A 92 18.48 -14.20 -7.06
N LEU A 93 18.44 -14.16 -5.73
CA LEU A 93 18.12 -12.95 -5.00
C LEU A 93 19.21 -11.90 -5.20
N LYS A 94 18.82 -10.69 -5.52
CA LYS A 94 19.70 -9.54 -5.72
C LYS A 94 19.27 -8.38 -4.84
N VAL A 95 20.26 -7.70 -4.30
CA VAL A 95 20.10 -6.43 -3.59
C VAL A 95 20.98 -5.42 -4.31
N VAL A 96 20.38 -4.37 -4.81
CA VAL A 96 21.06 -3.32 -5.59
C VAL A 96 20.83 -1.98 -4.91
N TYR A 97 21.91 -1.23 -4.72
CA TYR A 97 21.88 0.13 -4.18
C TYR A 97 22.18 1.10 -5.31
N ARG A 98 21.19 1.89 -5.71
CA ARG A 98 21.32 2.89 -6.76
C ARG A 98 20.53 4.15 -6.43
N ASP A 99 21.16 5.31 -6.63
CA ASP A 99 20.50 6.62 -6.51
C ASP A 99 19.77 6.86 -5.17
N GLY A 100 20.32 6.30 -4.08
CA GLY A 100 19.70 6.40 -2.75
C GLY A 100 18.52 5.45 -2.52
N GLU A 101 18.31 4.47 -3.40
CA GLU A 101 17.32 3.42 -3.29
C GLU A 101 17.98 2.05 -3.12
N VAL A 102 17.38 1.19 -2.30
CA VAL A 102 17.69 -0.24 -2.25
C VAL A 102 16.60 -1.02 -2.95
N LYS A 103 16.96 -1.73 -4.03
CA LYS A 103 16.07 -2.63 -4.75
C LYS A 103 16.37 -4.07 -4.39
N ILE A 104 15.34 -4.82 -4.03
CA ILE A 104 15.42 -6.25 -3.66
C ILE A 104 14.51 -7.03 -4.59
N GLY A 105 15.09 -7.88 -5.41
CA GLY A 105 14.36 -8.63 -6.42
C GLY A 105 15.06 -9.91 -6.84
N LEU A 106 14.56 -10.58 -7.85
CA LEU A 106 15.11 -11.83 -8.38
C LEU A 106 15.73 -11.62 -9.77
N ASN A 107 16.88 -12.22 -9.99
CA ASN A 107 17.41 -12.38 -11.35
C ASN A 107 16.72 -13.56 -12.04
N GLY A 108 15.66 -13.27 -12.80
CA GLY A 108 14.84 -14.24 -13.49
C GLY A 108 13.76 -14.89 -12.61
N ARG A 109 13.09 -15.91 -13.13
CA ARG A 109 11.97 -16.58 -12.45
C ARG A 109 12.45 -17.64 -11.47
N LEU A 110 11.73 -17.79 -10.38
CA LEU A 110 11.92 -18.83 -9.38
C LEU A 110 10.57 -19.44 -9.01
N ASN A 111 10.42 -20.76 -9.21
CA ASN A 111 9.22 -21.47 -8.76
C ASN A 111 9.26 -21.63 -7.25
N VAL A 112 8.20 -21.19 -6.59
CA VAL A 112 8.07 -21.26 -5.14
C VAL A 112 7.28 -22.50 -4.77
N PRO A 113 7.87 -23.42 -4.00
CA PRO A 113 7.16 -24.60 -3.52
C PRO A 113 5.94 -24.20 -2.70
N SER A 114 4.87 -24.99 -2.79
CA SER A 114 3.65 -24.77 -1.99
C SER A 114 3.92 -24.80 -0.48
N SER A 115 4.96 -25.51 -0.05
CA SER A 115 5.45 -25.53 1.33
C SER A 115 5.96 -24.18 1.83
N CYS A 116 6.32 -23.28 0.93
CA CYS A 116 6.81 -21.93 1.23
C CYS A 116 5.72 -20.85 1.05
N ASN A 117 4.52 -21.23 0.62
CA ASN A 117 3.37 -20.34 0.48
C ASN A 117 2.60 -20.26 1.80
N GLY A 118 2.83 -19.27 2.59
CA GLY A 118 2.08 -19.05 3.82
C GLY A 118 2.78 -18.06 4.74
N ASP A 119 2.00 -17.41 5.57
CA ASP A 119 2.53 -16.57 6.62
C ASP A 119 3.49 -17.38 7.50
N ASN A 120 4.61 -16.79 7.88
CA ASN A 120 5.70 -17.41 8.63
C ASN A 120 6.50 -18.53 7.92
N LYS A 121 6.35 -18.70 6.60
CA LYS A 121 7.15 -19.65 5.79
C LYS A 121 7.91 -18.95 4.67
N ARG A 122 7.97 -17.61 4.71
CA ARG A 122 8.60 -16.77 3.69
C ARG A 122 9.97 -16.29 4.13
N LEU A 123 10.73 -15.80 3.16
CA LEU A 123 11.91 -14.99 3.42
C LEU A 123 11.53 -13.80 4.30
N LYS A 124 12.30 -13.53 5.34
CA LYS A 124 12.19 -12.28 6.10
C LYS A 124 13.35 -11.37 5.76
N ILE A 125 13.04 -10.12 5.53
CA ILE A 125 14.00 -9.08 5.18
C ILE A 125 13.93 -8.01 6.25
N TYR A 126 15.06 -7.80 6.94
CA TYR A 126 15.19 -6.74 7.95
C TYR A 126 15.97 -5.59 7.34
N ILE A 127 15.34 -4.43 7.28
CA ILE A 127 15.89 -3.22 6.67
C ILE A 127 16.00 -2.14 7.74
N THR A 128 17.14 -1.48 7.79
CA THR A 128 17.38 -0.36 8.71
C THR A 128 17.95 0.82 7.93
N SER A 129 17.44 2.02 8.16
CA SER A 129 18.01 3.27 7.65
C SER A 129 17.65 4.46 8.57
N PRO A 130 18.40 5.57 8.51
CA PRO A 130 18.12 6.75 9.32
C PRO A 130 16.89 7.53 8.84
N ASP A 131 16.55 7.42 7.57
CA ASP A 131 15.42 8.10 6.94
C ASP A 131 14.79 7.23 5.87
N LEU A 132 13.50 7.40 5.61
CA LEU A 132 12.79 6.67 4.59
C LEU A 132 11.77 7.59 3.90
N VAL A 133 11.99 7.84 2.63
CA VAL A 133 11.16 8.75 1.83
C VAL A 133 10.26 8.02 0.83
N LYS A 134 10.57 6.73 0.53
CA LYS A 134 9.77 5.93 -0.40
C LYS A 134 9.79 4.45 -0.04
N ILE A 135 8.63 3.81 -0.16
CA ILE A 135 8.41 2.37 -0.04
C ILE A 135 7.65 1.91 -1.28
N THR A 136 8.24 1.05 -2.10
CA THR A 136 7.58 0.38 -3.22
C THR A 136 7.46 -1.11 -2.92
N ARG A 137 6.28 -1.66 -3.03
CA ARG A 137 5.95 -3.06 -2.79
C ARG A 137 5.29 -3.66 -4.02
N GLU A 138 6.03 -4.40 -4.82
CA GLU A 138 5.54 -5.12 -6.01
C GLU A 138 5.33 -6.63 -5.73
N GLY A 139 6.09 -7.19 -4.80
CA GLY A 139 6.08 -8.63 -4.49
C GLY A 139 4.91 -9.10 -3.63
N VAL A 140 5.02 -10.32 -3.10
CA VAL A 140 4.01 -10.95 -2.23
C VAL A 140 4.49 -11.00 -0.79
N GLY A 141 3.67 -10.54 0.14
CA GLY A 141 3.98 -10.57 1.58
C GLY A 141 3.67 -9.26 2.28
N SER A 142 4.27 -9.03 3.43
CA SER A 142 3.98 -7.85 4.22
C SER A 142 5.19 -6.93 4.38
N PHE A 143 4.92 -5.63 4.46
CA PHE A 143 5.86 -4.63 4.97
C PHE A 143 5.39 -4.20 6.36
N ARG A 144 6.30 -4.15 7.32
CA ARG A 144 6.00 -3.74 8.70
C ARG A 144 7.03 -2.75 9.19
N ALA A 145 6.53 -1.65 9.78
CA ALA A 145 7.34 -0.67 10.50
C ALA A 145 6.61 -0.25 11.79
N LYS A 146 7.37 0.01 12.84
CA LYS A 146 6.79 0.55 14.08
C LYS A 146 6.53 2.05 13.95
N THR A 147 7.52 2.78 13.49
CA THR A 147 7.45 4.24 13.32
C THR A 147 8.28 4.63 12.11
N ILE A 148 7.79 5.60 11.34
CA ILE A 148 8.52 6.27 10.27
C ILE A 148 8.37 7.77 10.51
N ASN A 149 9.51 8.47 10.56
CA ASN A 149 9.58 9.91 10.69
C ASN A 149 10.39 10.45 9.49
N SER A 150 9.75 11.19 8.63
CA SER A 150 10.35 11.75 7.42
C SER A 150 9.66 13.05 7.04
N ASP A 151 10.34 13.96 6.36
CA ASP A 151 9.70 15.16 5.84
C ASP A 151 8.65 14.80 4.77
N ARG A 152 8.99 13.86 3.89
CA ARG A 152 8.09 13.32 2.85
C ARG A 152 8.19 11.81 2.84
N LEU A 153 7.04 11.15 2.83
CA LEU A 153 6.95 9.69 2.65
C LEU A 153 5.97 9.36 1.52
N GLU A 154 6.40 8.49 0.62
CA GLU A 154 5.60 7.89 -0.45
C GLU A 154 5.49 6.38 -0.21
N ILE A 155 4.29 5.84 -0.26
CA ILE A 155 3.99 4.41 -0.06
C ILE A 155 3.24 3.91 -1.28
N ASP A 156 3.90 3.11 -2.11
CA ASP A 156 3.33 2.48 -3.29
C ASP A 156 3.15 0.98 -3.03
N ASN A 157 1.91 0.53 -2.92
CA ASN A 157 1.57 -0.88 -2.76
C ASN A 157 0.94 -1.42 -4.03
N GLU A 158 1.75 -2.02 -4.89
CA GLU A 158 1.37 -2.61 -6.17
C GLU A 158 1.24 -4.13 -6.08
N GLY A 159 1.85 -4.75 -5.07
CA GLY A 159 1.92 -6.19 -4.90
C GLY A 159 0.70 -6.83 -4.23
N VAL A 160 0.90 -8.07 -3.79
CA VAL A 160 -0.12 -8.84 -3.06
C VAL A 160 0.28 -8.96 -1.60
N GLY A 161 -0.44 -8.26 -0.73
CA GLY A 161 -0.15 -8.33 0.71
C GLY A 161 -0.49 -7.07 1.48
N ALA A 162 0.21 -6.84 2.57
CA ALA A 162 -0.13 -5.75 3.47
C ALA A 162 1.06 -4.87 3.83
N VAL A 163 0.86 -3.56 3.76
CA VAL A 163 1.71 -2.57 4.43
C VAL A 163 1.10 -2.26 5.79
N LYS A 164 1.87 -2.44 6.87
CA LYS A 164 1.43 -2.21 8.25
C LYS A 164 2.42 -1.29 8.95
N ILE A 165 1.98 -0.10 9.33
CA ILE A 165 2.82 0.90 10.00
C ILE A 165 2.11 1.39 11.26
N GLY A 166 2.80 1.35 12.40
CA GLY A 166 2.22 1.83 13.65
C GLY A 166 2.08 3.35 13.66
N LYS A 167 3.13 4.09 13.33
CA LYS A 167 3.08 5.54 13.34
C LYS A 167 3.87 6.17 12.18
N ILE A 168 3.27 7.18 11.56
CA ILE A 168 3.94 8.03 10.57
C ILE A 168 3.92 9.48 11.05
N LEU A 169 5.08 10.11 11.03
CA LEU A 169 5.25 11.55 11.17
C LEU A 169 5.83 12.06 9.85
N ALA A 170 5.03 12.78 9.06
CA ALA A 170 5.47 13.27 7.77
C ALA A 170 4.73 14.54 7.38
N ASN A 171 5.46 15.61 6.99
CA ASN A 171 4.82 16.82 6.48
C ASN A 171 4.05 16.54 5.19
N LYS A 172 4.57 15.66 4.35
CA LYS A 172 3.87 15.17 3.16
C LYS A 172 3.83 13.65 3.13
N LEU A 173 2.62 13.08 3.09
CA LEU A 173 2.40 11.65 2.94
C LEU A 173 1.61 11.36 1.67
N GLU A 174 2.12 10.48 0.82
CA GLU A 174 1.44 9.95 -0.36
C GLU A 174 1.26 8.45 -0.19
N ILE A 175 0.05 7.94 -0.39
CA ILE A 175 -0.28 6.52 -0.31
C ILE A 175 -1.00 6.13 -1.59
N THR A 176 -0.39 5.25 -2.36
CA THR A 176 -0.96 4.65 -3.56
C THR A 176 -1.16 3.15 -3.32
N ASN A 177 -2.36 2.66 -3.55
CA ASN A 177 -2.67 1.23 -3.44
C ASN A 177 -3.31 0.75 -4.74
N GLU A 178 -2.49 0.19 -5.62
CA GLU A 178 -2.88 -0.37 -6.92
C GLU A 178 -2.97 -1.90 -6.88
N GLY A 179 -2.33 -2.53 -5.90
CA GLY A 179 -2.25 -3.97 -5.76
C GLY A 179 -3.49 -4.66 -5.18
N VAL A 180 -3.32 -5.95 -4.89
CA VAL A 180 -4.32 -6.76 -4.19
C VAL A 180 -3.90 -6.89 -2.73
N GLY A 181 -4.30 -5.94 -1.90
CA GLY A 181 -3.83 -5.96 -0.53
C GLY A 181 -4.36 -4.82 0.32
N SER A 182 -3.63 -4.53 1.38
CA SER A 182 -4.07 -3.48 2.29
C SER A 182 -2.94 -2.59 2.78
N VAL A 183 -3.24 -1.31 2.96
CA VAL A 183 -2.39 -0.39 3.71
C VAL A 183 -3.08 -0.08 5.04
N ASN A 184 -2.42 -0.44 6.14
CA ASN A 184 -2.95 -0.24 7.49
C ASN A 184 -1.97 0.61 8.29
N ILE A 185 -2.43 1.75 8.77
CA ILE A 185 -1.63 2.68 9.57
C ILE A 185 -2.42 3.02 10.84
N ASP A 186 -1.77 2.95 12.01
CA ASP A 186 -2.46 3.25 13.25
C ASP A 186 -2.55 4.75 13.52
N ASP A 187 -1.44 5.48 13.41
CA ASP A 187 -1.34 6.91 13.67
C ASP A 187 -0.61 7.65 12.54
N VAL A 188 -1.16 8.77 12.07
CA VAL A 188 -0.51 9.68 11.11
C VAL A 188 -0.59 11.11 11.62
N ALA A 189 0.52 11.84 11.56
CA ALA A 189 0.56 13.27 11.86
C ALA A 189 1.47 14.05 10.90
N GLY A 190 1.04 15.26 10.52
CA GLY A 190 1.76 16.15 9.62
C GLY A 190 0.87 17.18 8.94
N ASP A 191 1.26 17.62 7.73
CA ASP A 191 0.57 18.71 7.06
C ASP A 191 -0.39 18.23 5.96
N ASN A 192 0.09 17.43 5.01
CA ASN A 192 -0.68 17.05 3.83
C ASN A 192 -0.62 15.54 3.58
N MET A 193 -1.77 14.93 3.35
CA MET A 193 -1.86 13.51 2.98
C MET A 193 -2.72 13.34 1.74
N ASN A 194 -2.18 12.59 0.76
CA ASN A 194 -2.92 12.11 -0.40
C ASN A 194 -3.06 10.60 -0.32
N ILE A 195 -4.24 10.08 -0.60
CA ILE A 195 -4.55 8.65 -0.66
C ILE A 195 -5.21 8.38 -1.99
N ASP A 196 -4.59 7.53 -2.81
CA ASP A 196 -5.12 7.04 -4.07
C ASP A 196 -5.29 5.51 -3.97
N ASN A 197 -6.52 5.03 -4.00
CA ASN A 197 -6.84 3.61 -3.93
C ASN A 197 -7.50 3.16 -5.24
N GLU A 198 -6.70 2.56 -6.12
CA GLU A 198 -7.11 2.09 -7.44
C GLU A 198 -7.20 0.56 -7.51
N GLY A 199 -6.56 -0.15 -6.59
CA GLY A 199 -6.47 -1.59 -6.57
C GLY A 199 -7.69 -2.33 -6.00
N VAL A 200 -7.50 -3.62 -5.77
CA VAL A 200 -8.47 -4.48 -5.09
C VAL A 200 -8.02 -4.69 -3.65
N GLY A 201 -8.44 -3.81 -2.78
CA GLY A 201 -7.97 -3.87 -1.40
C GLY A 201 -8.51 -2.77 -0.51
N SER A 202 -7.79 -2.48 0.55
CA SER A 202 -8.26 -1.47 1.49
C SER A 202 -7.14 -0.58 2.02
N VAL A 203 -7.47 0.67 2.25
CA VAL A 203 -6.64 1.58 3.04
C VAL A 203 -7.34 1.88 4.36
N LYS A 204 -6.66 1.63 5.47
CA LYS A 204 -7.19 1.91 6.81
C LYS A 204 -6.19 2.72 7.61
N ILE A 205 -6.64 3.87 8.10
CA ILE A 205 -5.86 4.72 8.99
C ILE A 205 -6.72 5.02 10.23
N SER A 206 -6.21 4.69 11.43
CA SER A 206 -7.04 4.75 12.64
C SER A 206 -7.12 6.14 13.24
N LYS A 207 -6.01 6.87 13.29
CA LYS A 207 -5.96 8.26 13.76
C LYS A 207 -5.17 9.11 12.79
N ILE A 208 -5.68 10.30 12.53
CA ILE A 208 -5.13 11.23 11.55
C ILE A 208 -5.15 12.64 12.13
N GLU A 209 -3.97 13.23 12.30
CA GLU A 209 -3.76 14.60 12.71
C GLU A 209 -3.00 15.32 11.60
N MET A 210 -3.73 15.79 10.57
CA MET A 210 -3.17 16.36 9.34
C MET A 210 -3.83 17.71 9.04
N GLY A 211 -3.06 18.63 8.47
CA GLY A 211 -3.59 19.92 7.98
C GLY A 211 -4.62 19.70 6.87
N SER A 212 -4.32 18.85 5.89
CA SER A 212 -5.25 18.47 4.83
C SER A 212 -5.12 17.01 4.43
N VAL A 213 -6.26 16.42 4.04
CA VAL A 213 -6.36 15.06 3.50
C VAL A 213 -7.14 15.08 2.20
N LYS A 214 -6.56 14.54 1.13
CA LYS A 214 -7.23 14.24 -0.12
C LYS A 214 -7.28 12.73 -0.30
N LEU A 215 -8.46 12.22 -0.66
CA LEU A 215 -8.71 10.81 -0.86
C LEU A 215 -9.48 10.60 -2.15
N ASP A 216 -8.86 9.85 -3.07
CA ASP A 216 -9.47 9.36 -4.29
C ASP A 216 -9.60 7.83 -4.20
N ASN A 217 -10.79 7.28 -4.33
CA ASN A 217 -11.05 5.85 -4.34
C ASN A 217 -11.72 5.46 -5.65
N GLU A 218 -10.94 4.90 -6.57
CA GLU A 218 -11.38 4.47 -7.90
C GLU A 218 -11.42 2.94 -8.03
N GLY A 219 -10.79 2.22 -7.11
CA GLY A 219 -10.67 0.77 -7.14
C GLY A 219 -11.89 0.00 -6.61
N VAL A 220 -11.69 -1.31 -6.48
CA VAL A 220 -12.65 -2.23 -5.86
C VAL A 220 -12.21 -2.51 -4.43
N GLY A 221 -12.57 -1.64 -3.53
CA GLY A 221 -12.13 -1.77 -2.15
C GLY A 221 -12.67 -0.67 -1.26
N SER A 222 -12.20 -0.62 -0.05
CA SER A 222 -12.70 0.38 0.89
C SER A 222 -11.59 1.19 1.52
N VAL A 223 -11.88 2.48 1.75
CA VAL A 223 -11.01 3.35 2.53
C VAL A 223 -11.69 3.70 3.85
N SER A 224 -10.97 3.51 4.96
CA SER A 224 -11.46 3.82 6.29
C SER A 224 -10.53 4.79 7.00
N LEU A 225 -10.98 6.02 7.15
CA LEU A 225 -10.35 7.04 7.97
C LEU A 225 -11.03 7.05 9.34
N GLY A 226 -10.32 6.58 10.37
CA GLY A 226 -10.86 6.46 11.72
C GLY A 226 -11.23 7.80 12.31
N MET A 227 -10.31 8.47 13.00
CA MET A 227 -10.54 9.82 13.52
C MET A 227 -9.60 10.80 12.81
N PHE A 228 -10.15 11.63 11.94
CA PHE A 228 -9.44 12.74 11.33
C PHE A 228 -9.66 14.01 12.13
N LYS A 229 -8.58 14.57 12.65
CA LYS A 229 -8.52 15.89 13.25
C LYS A 229 -7.65 16.80 12.40
N GLY A 230 -8.21 17.94 11.94
CA GLY A 230 -7.41 18.81 11.10
C GLY A 230 -8.17 19.91 10.38
N GLY A 231 -7.62 20.33 9.25
CA GLY A 231 -8.17 21.41 8.44
C GLY A 231 -9.23 20.92 7.46
N SER A 232 -8.81 20.35 6.35
CA SER A 232 -9.71 19.97 5.25
C SER A 232 -9.64 18.49 4.90
N LEU A 233 -10.81 17.91 4.60
CA LEU A 233 -10.95 16.57 4.05
C LEU A 233 -11.69 16.63 2.71
N ILE A 234 -11.04 16.17 1.66
CA ILE A 234 -11.63 16.02 0.34
C ILE A 234 -11.72 14.53 0.03
N ILE A 235 -12.93 14.05 -0.25
CA ILE A 235 -13.22 12.65 -0.61
C ILE A 235 -13.83 12.59 -1.99
N LYS A 236 -13.27 11.75 -2.85
CA LYS A 236 -13.82 11.38 -4.13
C LYS A 236 -13.92 9.85 -4.20
N ASN A 237 -15.12 9.33 -4.35
CA ASN A 237 -15.38 7.89 -4.45
C ASN A 237 -16.04 7.59 -5.80
N GLU A 238 -15.26 7.10 -6.75
CA GLU A 238 -15.70 6.74 -8.10
C GLU A 238 -15.69 5.21 -8.32
N GLY A 239 -15.08 4.47 -7.42
CA GLY A 239 -14.93 3.03 -7.51
C GLY A 239 -16.14 2.21 -7.04
N VAL A 240 -15.90 0.89 -6.95
CA VAL A 240 -16.85 -0.08 -6.37
C VAL A 240 -16.41 -0.40 -4.95
N GLY A 241 -16.74 0.45 -4.04
CA GLY A 241 -16.34 0.30 -2.65
C GLY A 241 -16.84 1.46 -1.81
N SER A 242 -16.55 1.41 -0.53
CA SER A 242 -17.03 2.44 0.38
C SER A 242 -15.91 3.22 1.04
N VAL A 243 -16.14 4.51 1.21
CA VAL A 243 -15.29 5.37 2.04
C VAL A 243 -16.01 5.63 3.36
N LYS A 244 -15.31 5.42 4.48
CA LYS A 244 -15.80 5.78 5.82
C LYS A 244 -14.84 6.78 6.44
N ALA A 245 -15.37 7.87 7.00
CA ALA A 245 -14.56 8.83 7.73
C ALA A 245 -15.30 9.34 8.97
N LYS A 246 -14.55 9.39 10.08
CA LYS A 246 -14.96 10.08 11.29
C LYS A 246 -14.12 11.33 11.44
N VAL A 247 -14.75 12.51 11.55
CA VAL A 247 -14.05 13.78 11.45
C VAL A 247 -14.29 14.69 12.66
N ASP A 248 -13.27 15.50 12.94
CA ASP A 248 -13.33 16.69 13.76
C ASP A 248 -12.45 17.76 13.08
N CYS A 249 -13.01 18.45 12.08
CA CYS A 249 -12.21 19.27 11.16
C CYS A 249 -12.91 20.55 10.72
N GLN A 250 -12.20 21.40 9.98
CA GLN A 250 -12.73 22.67 9.49
C GLN A 250 -13.70 22.46 8.32
N SER A 251 -13.35 21.61 7.35
CA SER A 251 -14.15 21.41 6.16
C SER A 251 -14.13 19.98 5.65
N VAL A 252 -15.27 19.53 5.11
CA VAL A 252 -15.43 18.27 4.39
C VAL A 252 -16.08 18.54 3.04
N ASN A 253 -15.42 18.08 1.96
CA ASN A 253 -15.99 18.01 0.62
C ASN A 253 -16.07 16.55 0.20
N ALA A 254 -17.25 16.02 -0.04
CA ALA A 254 -17.44 14.63 -0.38
C ALA A 254 -18.17 14.47 -1.72
N THR A 255 -17.58 13.72 -2.64
CA THR A 255 -18.18 13.33 -3.92
C THR A 255 -18.31 11.82 -3.98
N SER A 256 -19.46 11.32 -4.45
CA SER A 256 -19.73 9.90 -4.65
C SER A 256 -20.35 9.69 -6.02
N ASP A 257 -19.53 9.27 -6.99
CA ASP A 257 -19.94 9.01 -8.38
C ASP A 257 -19.87 7.52 -8.75
N GLY A 258 -19.38 6.66 -7.85
CA GLY A 258 -19.23 5.21 -8.03
C GLY A 258 -20.45 4.37 -7.63
N VAL A 259 -20.22 3.07 -7.46
CA VAL A 259 -21.22 2.08 -6.99
C VAL A 259 -21.12 1.84 -5.47
N GLY A 260 -20.24 2.49 -4.81
CA GLY A 260 -20.11 2.46 -3.34
C GLY A 260 -20.54 3.77 -2.71
N GLY A 261 -20.57 3.81 -1.39
CA GLY A 261 -21.03 4.98 -0.66
C GLY A 261 -19.92 5.66 0.14
N VAL A 262 -20.16 6.92 0.48
CA VAL A 262 -19.35 7.66 1.45
C VAL A 262 -20.13 7.78 2.75
N ASN A 263 -19.57 7.33 3.87
CA ASN A 263 -20.16 7.40 5.19
C ASN A 263 -19.37 8.37 6.07
N LEU A 264 -20.01 9.44 6.49
CA LEU A 264 -19.42 10.50 7.29
C LEU A 264 -20.04 10.57 8.67
N SER A 265 -19.20 10.79 9.68
CA SER A 265 -19.64 11.02 11.05
C SER A 265 -18.69 11.98 11.76
N GLY A 266 -19.14 12.56 12.87
CA GLY A 266 -18.34 13.47 13.68
C GLY A 266 -18.74 14.93 13.51
N VAL A 267 -17.80 15.84 13.46
CA VAL A 267 -18.05 17.27 13.49
C VAL A 267 -17.21 18.01 12.45
N THR A 268 -17.82 18.95 11.75
CA THR A 268 -17.12 19.88 10.84
C THR A 268 -17.75 21.27 10.91
N ARG A 269 -17.05 22.30 10.42
CA ARG A 269 -17.62 23.66 10.31
C ARG A 269 -18.20 23.94 8.94
N GLN A 270 -17.65 23.33 7.88
CA GLN A 270 -18.12 23.46 6.52
C GLN A 270 -18.30 22.09 5.90
N TYR A 271 -19.40 21.89 5.19
CA TYR A 271 -19.70 20.63 4.53
C TYR A 271 -20.33 20.84 3.17
N ASN A 272 -19.72 20.25 2.15
CA ASN A 272 -20.27 20.18 0.81
C ASN A 272 -20.33 18.72 0.37
N LYS A 273 -21.42 18.35 -0.29
CA LYS A 273 -21.58 17.01 -0.88
C LYS A 273 -22.09 17.06 -2.30
N LYS A 274 -21.59 16.15 -3.13
CA LYS A 274 -22.06 15.93 -4.49
C LYS A 274 -22.28 14.44 -4.71
N LYS A 275 -23.45 14.07 -5.22
CA LYS A 275 -23.80 12.70 -5.56
C LYS A 275 -24.09 12.61 -7.05
N GLY A 276 -23.45 11.67 -7.78
CA GLY A 276 -23.66 11.41 -9.20
C GLY A 276 -23.92 9.95 -9.52
N GLY A 277 -23.32 9.00 -8.78
CA GLY A 277 -23.41 7.56 -9.04
C GLY A 277 -24.57 6.84 -8.34
N ILE A 278 -24.53 5.50 -8.39
CA ILE A 278 -25.49 4.62 -7.69
C ILE A 278 -25.22 4.63 -6.18
N GLY A 279 -23.99 4.87 -5.77
CA GLY A 279 -23.61 5.05 -4.38
C GLY A 279 -24.28 6.26 -3.73
N GLY A 280 -24.27 6.30 -2.42
CA GLY A 280 -24.84 7.39 -1.64
C GLY A 280 -23.83 8.08 -0.75
N ILE A 281 -24.19 9.24 -0.23
CA ILE A 281 -23.47 9.87 0.88
C ILE A 281 -24.37 9.82 2.11
N SER A 282 -23.94 9.03 3.10
CA SER A 282 -24.59 8.92 4.40
C SER A 282 -23.86 9.83 5.38
N ASP A 283 -24.53 10.88 5.79
CA ASP A 283 -23.99 11.93 6.67
C ASP A 283 -24.86 12.18 7.91
N GLY A 284 -25.77 11.25 8.22
CA GLY A 284 -26.63 11.36 9.40
C GLY A 284 -25.87 11.39 10.74
N GLY A 285 -24.60 10.97 10.75
CA GLY A 285 -23.72 11.07 11.92
C GLY A 285 -22.80 12.30 11.92
N LEU A 286 -22.93 13.20 10.93
CA LEU A 286 -22.10 14.39 10.79
C LEU A 286 -22.84 15.62 11.31
N THR A 287 -22.22 16.33 12.23
CA THR A 287 -22.73 17.59 12.77
C THR A 287 -21.96 18.77 12.16
N VAL A 288 -22.68 19.72 11.55
CA VAL A 288 -22.09 20.97 11.08
C VAL A 288 -22.27 22.04 12.14
N ARG A 289 -21.16 22.47 12.74
CA ARG A 289 -21.15 23.56 13.72
C ARG A 289 -21.05 24.91 13.02
N LYS A 290 -21.90 25.81 13.38
CA LYS A 290 -21.84 27.23 12.98
C LYS A 290 -20.75 27.96 13.75
#